data_8fa85ca5fc33cbd511f00b055e5aa776
#
_entry.id   8fa85ca5fc33cbd511f00b055e5aa776
#
_cell.length_a   1.000
_cell.length_b   1.000
_cell.length_c   1.000
_cell.angle_alpha   90.00
_cell.angle_beta   90.00
_cell.angle_gamma   90.00
#
_symmetry.space_group_name_H-M   'P 1'
#
loop_
_entity.id
_entity.type
_entity.pdbx_description
1 polymer ?
#
loop_
_entity_poly.entity_id
_entity_poly.type
_entity_poly.pdbx_seq_one_letter_code
_entity_poly.pdbx_strand_id
1 'polypeptide(L)'
;MISEILTFIFFVLIGLEIREGLAKPKEALLPALCALSGMIFPALIFLALVPGSKAWAVSMPTDVALAIGALSLLGKRVNPAVRLFLLTLAVADDFLSLVVIGIFFRKDLHLASAISTLGAATIGFLFPYRHQLIRFLSPVATFVIIPIYIWINLLSQLDFAQSSSKISSAVVVARVIGKVVGISLAAYLLTRFTSLSLPLNLELREVVGVGFLAGMGLTVSIVIAEITLTTSAELAQVRIGLFFA
;
A
#
# COMPACT_ATOMS: atom_id res chain seq x y z
N MET A 1 -2.52 -16.56 15.56
CA MET A 1 -4.01 -16.51 15.73
C MET A 1 -4.54 -15.07 15.74
N ILE A 2 -4.16 -14.17 16.68
CA ILE A 2 -4.68 -12.78 16.67
C ILE A 2 -4.27 -12.05 15.38
N SER A 3 -3.00 -12.12 14.98
CA SER A 3 -2.49 -11.51 13.75
C SER A 3 -3.25 -11.99 12.50
N GLU A 4 -3.55 -13.26 12.38
CA GLU A 4 -4.29 -13.84 11.25
C GLU A 4 -5.72 -13.32 11.17
N ILE A 5 -6.40 -13.18 12.32
CA ILE A 5 -7.76 -12.62 12.39
C ILE A 5 -7.73 -11.14 11.94
N LEU A 6 -6.77 -10.36 12.44
CA LEU A 6 -6.61 -8.96 12.07
C LEU A 6 -6.32 -8.82 10.56
N THR A 7 -5.44 -9.66 10.03
CA THR A 7 -5.13 -9.72 8.59
C THR A 7 -6.39 -10.07 7.79
N PHE A 8 -7.16 -11.07 8.21
CA PHE A 8 -8.39 -11.46 7.52
C PHE A 8 -9.40 -10.31 7.43
N ILE A 9 -9.68 -9.64 8.57
CA ILE A 9 -10.62 -8.49 8.61
C ILE A 9 -10.12 -7.36 7.73
N PHE A 10 -8.81 -7.10 7.75
CA PHE A 10 -8.17 -6.08 6.93
C PHE A 10 -8.33 -6.37 5.42
N PHE A 11 -8.11 -7.63 4.99
CA PHE A 11 -8.30 -8.00 3.58
C PHE A 11 -9.77 -8.03 3.14
N VAL A 12 -10.71 -8.30 4.04
CA VAL A 12 -12.14 -8.09 3.76
C VAL A 12 -12.42 -6.62 3.48
N LEU A 13 -11.84 -5.71 4.26
CA LEU A 13 -12.00 -4.26 4.04
C LEU A 13 -11.41 -3.83 2.70
N ILE A 14 -10.20 -4.29 2.35
CA ILE A 14 -9.58 -4.04 1.04
C ILE A 14 -10.52 -4.50 -0.09
N GLY A 15 -11.08 -5.69 0.00
CA GLY A 15 -12.03 -6.20 -1.00
C GLY A 15 -13.27 -5.31 -1.18
N LEU A 16 -13.83 -4.79 -0.09
CA LEU A 16 -14.93 -3.83 -0.11
C LEU A 16 -14.54 -2.52 -0.81
N GLU A 17 -13.37 -1.97 -0.49
CA GLU A 17 -12.85 -0.72 -1.04
C GLU A 17 -12.51 -0.84 -2.53
N ILE A 18 -11.92 -1.97 -2.96
CA ILE A 18 -11.66 -2.26 -4.39
C ILE A 18 -12.95 -2.20 -5.20
N ARG A 19 -14.01 -2.83 -4.71
CA ARG A 19 -15.31 -2.81 -5.41
C ARG A 19 -15.91 -1.41 -5.49
N GLU A 20 -15.74 -0.59 -4.45
CA GLU A 20 -16.22 0.79 -4.45
C GLU A 20 -15.40 1.66 -5.42
N GLY A 21 -14.08 1.51 -5.44
CA GLY A 21 -13.19 2.21 -6.36
C GLY A 21 -13.46 1.88 -7.84
N LEU A 22 -13.82 0.63 -8.15
CA LEU A 22 -14.16 0.21 -9.50
C LEU A 22 -15.54 0.68 -9.99
N ALA A 23 -16.37 1.26 -9.12
CA ALA A 23 -17.71 1.75 -9.51
C ALA A 23 -17.66 2.91 -10.52
N LYS A 24 -16.54 3.65 -10.60
CA LYS A 24 -16.32 4.77 -11.53
C LYS A 24 -15.02 4.63 -12.34
N PRO A 25 -14.96 3.70 -13.30
CA PRO A 25 -13.71 3.31 -13.94
C PRO A 25 -13.03 4.44 -14.73
N LYS A 26 -13.79 5.41 -15.27
CA LYS A 26 -13.22 6.54 -16.03
C LYS A 26 -12.48 7.52 -15.10
N GLU A 27 -12.99 7.76 -13.90
CA GLU A 27 -12.36 8.64 -12.91
C GLU A 27 -11.17 7.94 -12.22
N ALA A 28 -11.19 6.60 -12.14
CA ALA A 28 -10.17 5.79 -11.51
C ALA A 28 -8.94 5.53 -12.41
N LEU A 29 -9.03 5.72 -13.72
CA LEU A 29 -7.99 5.32 -14.66
C LEU A 29 -6.66 6.05 -14.40
N LEU A 30 -6.67 7.37 -14.26
CA LEU A 30 -5.46 8.14 -14.00
C LEU A 30 -4.82 7.78 -12.65
N PRO A 31 -5.56 7.77 -11.51
CA PRO A 31 -5.01 7.31 -10.23
C PRO A 31 -4.47 5.88 -10.29
N ALA A 32 -5.14 4.96 -11.00
CA ALA A 32 -4.70 3.58 -11.13
C ALA A 32 -3.37 3.44 -11.92
N LEU A 33 -3.20 4.20 -12.99
CA LEU A 33 -1.93 4.25 -13.73
C LEU A 33 -0.81 4.90 -12.90
N CYS A 34 -1.15 5.92 -12.10
CA CYS A 34 -0.21 6.50 -11.13
C CYS A 34 0.17 5.49 -10.04
N ALA A 35 -0.78 4.69 -9.53
CA ALA A 35 -0.51 3.62 -8.58
C ALA A 35 0.44 2.57 -9.17
N LEU A 36 0.19 2.10 -10.39
CA LEU A 36 1.06 1.15 -11.09
C LEU A 36 2.50 1.68 -11.20
N SER A 37 2.68 2.94 -11.59
CA SER A 37 3.98 3.59 -11.63
C SER A 37 4.58 3.72 -10.23
N GLY A 38 3.77 4.11 -9.24
CA GLY A 38 4.13 4.18 -7.81
C GLY A 38 4.51 2.83 -7.19
N MET A 39 4.22 1.70 -7.83
CA MET A 39 4.70 0.37 -7.47
C MET A 39 5.97 -0.01 -8.21
N ILE A 40 6.02 0.25 -9.53
CA ILE A 40 7.16 -0.12 -10.39
C ILE A 40 8.43 0.63 -9.96
N PHE A 41 8.35 1.95 -9.74
CA PHE A 41 9.52 2.75 -9.38
C PHE A 41 10.19 2.31 -8.07
N PRO A 42 9.48 2.14 -6.95
CA PRO A 42 10.07 1.59 -5.72
C PRO A 42 10.70 0.22 -5.94
N ALA A 43 10.04 -0.68 -6.68
CA ALA A 43 10.57 -2.00 -6.97
C ALA A 43 11.88 -1.94 -7.76
N LEU A 44 11.94 -1.09 -8.80
CA LEU A 44 13.15 -0.90 -9.61
C LEU A 44 14.30 -0.28 -8.79
N ILE A 45 14.02 0.74 -7.98
CA ILE A 45 15.03 1.37 -7.10
C ILE A 45 15.54 0.33 -6.11
N PHE A 46 14.65 -0.44 -5.48
CA PHE A 46 15.06 -1.49 -4.54
C PHE A 46 15.96 -2.54 -5.22
N LEU A 47 15.56 -3.05 -6.37
CA LEU A 47 16.33 -4.04 -7.13
C LEU A 47 17.67 -3.50 -7.62
N ALA A 48 17.77 -2.21 -7.93
CA ALA A 48 19.04 -1.57 -8.28
C ALA A 48 20.00 -1.50 -7.07
N LEU A 49 19.45 -1.30 -5.85
CA LEU A 49 20.26 -1.23 -4.62
C LEU A 49 20.59 -2.60 -4.05
N VAL A 50 19.67 -3.56 -4.13
CA VAL A 50 19.79 -4.92 -3.59
C VAL A 50 19.33 -5.95 -4.64
N PRO A 51 20.18 -6.26 -5.63
CA PRO A 51 19.82 -7.22 -6.68
C PRO A 51 19.54 -8.60 -6.11
N GLY A 52 18.49 -9.25 -6.61
CA GLY A 52 18.16 -10.65 -6.30
C GLY A 52 17.39 -10.89 -4.99
N SER A 53 17.23 -9.88 -4.12
CA SER A 53 16.40 -10.03 -2.92
C SER A 53 14.92 -9.94 -3.27
N LYS A 54 14.08 -10.81 -2.68
CA LYS A 54 12.62 -10.80 -2.82
C LYS A 54 11.96 -9.62 -2.09
N ALA A 55 12.69 -8.91 -1.24
CA ALA A 55 12.18 -7.79 -0.45
C ALA A 55 11.75 -6.56 -1.31
N TRP A 56 12.03 -6.56 -2.63
CA TRP A 56 11.55 -5.50 -3.53
C TRP A 56 10.02 -5.32 -3.46
N ALA A 57 9.28 -6.42 -3.28
CA ALA A 57 7.83 -6.38 -3.21
C ALA A 57 7.30 -5.65 -1.97
N VAL A 58 8.08 -5.62 -0.88
CA VAL A 58 7.73 -4.93 0.36
C VAL A 58 7.68 -3.40 0.19
N SER A 59 8.48 -2.87 -0.73
CA SER A 59 8.52 -1.42 -0.98
C SER A 59 7.36 -0.88 -1.83
N MET A 60 6.52 -1.76 -2.39
CA MET A 60 5.46 -1.39 -3.34
C MET A 60 4.18 -0.86 -2.68
N PRO A 61 3.57 -1.54 -1.67
CA PRO A 61 2.23 -1.22 -1.22
C PRO A 61 2.11 0.12 -0.50
N THR A 62 0.92 0.70 -0.59
CA THR A 62 0.46 1.85 0.21
C THR A 62 -0.52 1.35 1.26
N ASP A 63 -0.61 2.00 2.40
CA ASP A 63 -1.65 1.75 3.40
C ASP A 63 -2.70 2.87 3.33
N VAL A 64 -3.85 2.56 2.74
CA VAL A 64 -4.96 3.51 2.55
C VAL A 64 -5.33 4.17 3.87
N ALA A 65 -5.47 3.37 4.93
CA ALA A 65 -5.95 3.86 6.21
C ALA A 65 -4.93 4.80 6.89
N LEU A 66 -3.62 4.47 6.82
CA LEU A 66 -2.57 5.34 7.33
C LEU A 66 -2.48 6.63 6.52
N ALA A 67 -2.50 6.54 5.20
CA ALA A 67 -2.41 7.70 4.31
C ALA A 67 -3.60 8.66 4.49
N ILE A 68 -4.83 8.14 4.57
CA ILE A 68 -6.04 8.94 4.84
C ILE A 68 -6.06 9.46 6.28
N GLY A 69 -5.59 8.66 7.23
CA GLY A 69 -5.41 9.09 8.62
C GLY A 69 -4.49 10.30 8.73
N ALA A 70 -3.30 10.23 8.13
CA ALA A 70 -2.34 11.33 8.06
C ALA A 70 -2.92 12.57 7.35
N LEU A 71 -3.62 12.36 6.22
CA LEU A 71 -4.31 13.44 5.50
C LEU A 71 -5.39 14.11 6.37
N SER A 72 -6.07 13.33 7.20
CA SER A 72 -7.12 13.84 8.10
C SER A 72 -6.59 14.76 9.20
N LEU A 73 -5.31 14.60 9.60
CA LEU A 73 -4.65 15.50 10.56
C LEU A 73 -4.48 16.93 10.00
N LEU A 74 -4.41 17.08 8.67
CA LEU A 74 -4.36 18.39 8.03
C LEU A 74 -5.73 19.10 8.00
N GLY A 75 -6.79 18.40 8.39
CA GLY A 75 -8.13 18.93 8.61
C GLY A 75 -8.79 19.47 7.33
N LYS A 76 -9.54 20.59 7.50
CA LYS A 76 -10.32 21.21 6.42
C LYS A 76 -9.48 21.95 5.36
N ARG A 77 -8.17 22.05 5.54
CA ARG A 77 -7.25 22.72 4.59
C ARG A 77 -6.97 21.88 3.35
N VAL A 78 -7.26 20.59 3.41
CA VAL A 78 -7.01 19.66 2.30
C VAL A 78 -8.12 19.75 1.28
N ASN A 79 -7.73 19.94 0.02
CA ASN A 79 -8.63 19.90 -1.13
C ASN A 79 -9.33 18.52 -1.20
N PRO A 80 -10.68 18.46 -1.29
CA PRO A 80 -11.40 17.19 -1.44
C PRO A 80 -10.93 16.34 -2.63
N ALA A 81 -10.44 16.97 -3.71
CA ALA A 81 -9.90 16.26 -4.87
C ALA A 81 -8.63 15.46 -4.51
N VAL A 82 -7.76 15.99 -3.63
CA VAL A 82 -6.59 15.27 -3.11
C VAL A 82 -7.00 14.00 -2.38
N ARG A 83 -8.01 14.11 -1.50
CA ARG A 83 -8.53 12.95 -0.75
C ARG A 83 -9.09 11.88 -1.68
N LEU A 84 -9.90 12.28 -2.67
CA LEU A 84 -10.47 11.36 -3.63
C LEU A 84 -9.39 10.68 -4.48
N PHE A 85 -8.42 11.47 -4.96
CA PHE A 85 -7.30 10.95 -5.75
C PHE A 85 -6.46 9.97 -4.94
N LEU A 86 -6.08 10.30 -3.70
CA LEU A 86 -5.32 9.43 -2.81
C LEU A 86 -6.09 8.13 -2.52
N LEU A 87 -7.38 8.22 -2.22
CA LEU A 87 -8.22 7.04 -1.94
C LEU A 87 -8.27 6.11 -3.16
N THR A 88 -8.55 6.66 -4.34
CA THR A 88 -8.63 5.86 -5.57
C THR A 88 -7.28 5.25 -5.95
N LEU A 89 -6.19 6.01 -5.79
CA LEU A 89 -4.83 5.54 -6.01
C LEU A 89 -4.49 4.38 -5.06
N ALA A 90 -4.79 4.53 -3.78
CA ALA A 90 -4.45 3.52 -2.78
C ALA A 90 -5.29 2.24 -2.95
N VAL A 91 -6.58 2.34 -3.30
CA VAL A 91 -7.41 1.17 -3.67
C VAL A 91 -6.84 0.44 -4.89
N ALA A 92 -6.37 1.17 -5.90
CA ALA A 92 -5.73 0.58 -7.07
C ALA A 92 -4.40 -0.10 -6.71
N ASP A 93 -3.61 0.52 -5.83
CA ASP A 93 -2.34 -0.01 -5.32
C ASP A 93 -2.55 -1.33 -4.55
N ASP A 94 -3.57 -1.39 -3.69
CA ASP A 94 -3.94 -2.61 -2.96
C ASP A 94 -4.34 -3.74 -3.92
N PHE A 95 -5.19 -3.44 -4.90
CA PHE A 95 -5.57 -4.41 -5.93
C PHE A 95 -4.36 -4.93 -6.71
N LEU A 96 -3.50 -4.03 -7.19
CA LEU A 96 -2.30 -4.37 -7.94
C LEU A 96 -1.31 -5.17 -7.08
N SER A 97 -1.19 -4.84 -5.78
CA SER A 97 -0.35 -5.59 -4.84
C SER A 97 -0.80 -7.04 -4.71
N LEU A 98 -2.11 -7.29 -4.62
CA LEU A 98 -2.66 -8.66 -4.61
C LEU A 98 -2.34 -9.41 -5.91
N VAL A 99 -2.44 -8.74 -7.06
CA VAL A 99 -2.10 -9.32 -8.36
C VAL A 99 -0.60 -9.68 -8.41
N VAL A 100 0.27 -8.78 -7.94
CA VAL A 100 1.73 -9.03 -7.90
C VAL A 100 2.06 -10.22 -7.00
N ILE A 101 1.47 -10.30 -5.80
CA ILE A 101 1.66 -11.43 -4.89
C ILE A 101 1.23 -12.73 -5.57
N GLY A 102 0.04 -12.74 -6.18
CA GLY A 102 -0.50 -13.93 -6.85
C GLY A 102 0.32 -14.41 -8.04
N ILE A 103 0.97 -13.51 -8.79
CA ILE A 103 1.77 -13.86 -9.97
C ILE A 103 3.21 -14.24 -9.58
N PHE A 104 3.90 -13.36 -8.84
CA PHE A 104 5.34 -13.47 -8.61
C PHE A 104 5.70 -14.39 -7.44
N PHE A 105 4.85 -14.48 -6.43
CA PHE A 105 5.09 -15.24 -5.20
C PHE A 105 4.25 -16.51 -5.08
N ARG A 106 3.63 -16.95 -6.18
CA ARG A 106 2.77 -18.14 -6.22
C ARG A 106 3.41 -19.39 -5.62
N LYS A 107 4.73 -19.56 -5.75
CA LYS A 107 5.47 -20.73 -5.23
C LYS A 107 5.80 -20.60 -3.74
N ASP A 108 5.88 -19.38 -3.23
CA ASP A 108 6.23 -19.08 -1.84
C ASP A 108 4.97 -18.96 -0.95
N LEU A 109 3.79 -18.88 -1.56
CA LEU A 109 2.52 -18.80 -0.85
C LEU A 109 2.25 -20.12 -0.11
N HIS A 110 2.25 -20.08 1.21
CA HIS A 110 1.61 -21.13 1.99
C HIS A 110 0.12 -21.16 1.61
N LEU A 111 -0.35 -22.29 1.12
CA LEU A 111 -1.70 -22.43 0.56
C LEU A 111 -2.78 -21.92 1.54
N ALA A 112 -2.61 -22.18 2.83
CA ALA A 112 -3.53 -21.71 3.87
C ALA A 112 -3.57 -20.18 3.99
N SER A 113 -2.41 -19.49 3.98
CA SER A 113 -2.33 -18.03 4.07
C SER A 113 -2.84 -17.37 2.78
N ALA A 114 -2.54 -17.95 1.62
CA ALA A 114 -3.03 -17.46 0.34
C ALA A 114 -4.57 -17.56 0.25
N ILE A 115 -5.14 -18.70 0.65
CA ILE A 115 -6.60 -18.89 0.68
C ILE A 115 -7.24 -17.91 1.67
N SER A 116 -6.61 -17.68 2.83
CA SER A 116 -7.13 -16.74 3.83
C SER A 116 -7.15 -15.31 3.30
N THR A 117 -6.05 -14.80 2.75
CA THR A 117 -5.94 -13.41 2.29
C THR A 117 -6.76 -13.14 1.02
N LEU A 118 -6.60 -13.97 -0.02
CA LEU A 118 -7.36 -13.82 -1.26
C LEU A 118 -8.84 -14.15 -1.07
N GLY A 119 -9.15 -15.13 -0.23
CA GLY A 119 -10.53 -15.48 0.14
C GLY A 119 -11.20 -14.33 0.90
N ALA A 120 -10.52 -13.72 1.86
CA ALA A 120 -11.02 -12.55 2.59
C ALA A 120 -11.30 -11.36 1.65
N ALA A 121 -10.36 -11.02 0.76
CA ALA A 121 -10.55 -9.97 -0.24
C ALA A 121 -11.73 -10.28 -1.19
N THR A 122 -11.88 -11.54 -1.61
CA THR A 122 -12.99 -11.98 -2.46
C THR A 122 -14.33 -11.87 -1.73
N ILE A 123 -14.39 -12.26 -0.46
CA ILE A 123 -15.59 -12.12 0.39
C ILE A 123 -15.97 -10.64 0.48
N GLY A 124 -15.01 -9.75 0.78
CA GLY A 124 -15.24 -8.32 0.83
C GLY A 124 -15.75 -7.77 -0.51
N PHE A 125 -15.13 -8.15 -1.61
CA PHE A 125 -15.53 -7.74 -2.96
C PHE A 125 -16.96 -8.16 -3.33
N LEU A 126 -17.41 -9.34 -2.93
CA LEU A 126 -18.72 -9.85 -3.24
C LEU A 126 -19.83 -9.37 -2.29
N PHE A 127 -19.45 -8.74 -1.17
CA PHE A 127 -20.43 -8.37 -0.12
C PHE A 127 -21.41 -7.29 -0.58
N PRO A 128 -22.73 -7.48 -0.42
CA PRO A 128 -23.76 -6.59 -1.00
C PRO A 128 -23.90 -5.24 -0.28
N TYR A 129 -23.71 -5.18 1.04
CA TYR A 129 -23.91 -3.99 1.89
C TYR A 129 -22.62 -3.16 2.11
N ARG A 130 -21.82 -2.96 1.07
CA ARG A 130 -20.47 -2.38 1.16
C ARG A 130 -20.40 -1.01 1.83
N HIS A 131 -21.28 -0.07 1.49
CA HIS A 131 -21.22 1.31 2.01
C HIS A 131 -21.35 1.41 3.52
N GLN A 132 -22.31 0.66 4.10
CA GLN A 132 -22.52 0.66 5.54
C GLN A 132 -21.35 -0.01 6.25
N LEU A 133 -20.85 -1.11 5.67
CA LEU A 133 -19.75 -1.88 6.25
C LEU A 133 -18.42 -1.13 6.19
N ILE A 134 -18.09 -0.48 5.06
CA ILE A 134 -16.90 0.38 4.95
C ILE A 134 -16.97 1.52 5.95
N ARG A 135 -18.10 2.21 6.06
CA ARG A 135 -18.27 3.32 6.99
C ARG A 135 -18.04 2.92 8.45
N PHE A 136 -18.35 1.68 8.81
CA PHE A 136 -18.12 1.13 10.15
C PHE A 136 -16.72 0.55 10.31
N LEU A 137 -16.26 -0.29 9.34
CA LEU A 137 -14.99 -0.99 9.44
C LEU A 137 -13.77 -0.10 9.21
N SER A 138 -13.85 0.90 8.33
CA SER A 138 -12.69 1.74 8.00
C SER A 138 -12.14 2.49 9.24
N PRO A 139 -12.94 3.18 10.06
CA PRO A 139 -12.42 3.77 11.30
C PRO A 139 -11.93 2.72 12.31
N VAL A 140 -12.60 1.57 12.42
CA VAL A 140 -12.14 0.48 13.30
C VAL A 140 -10.81 -0.07 12.81
N ALA A 141 -10.66 -0.28 11.51
CA ALA A 141 -9.38 -0.71 10.92
C ALA A 141 -8.28 0.31 11.19
N THR A 142 -8.53 1.60 10.94
CA THR A 142 -7.53 2.67 11.07
C THR A 142 -7.09 2.87 12.52
N PHE A 143 -8.03 2.92 13.47
CA PHE A 143 -7.74 3.32 14.85
C PHE A 143 -7.53 2.16 15.82
N VAL A 144 -7.93 0.94 15.46
CA VAL A 144 -7.84 -0.24 16.33
C VAL A 144 -7.01 -1.35 15.68
N ILE A 145 -7.42 -1.83 14.50
CA ILE A 145 -6.81 -3.01 13.88
C ILE A 145 -5.35 -2.71 13.48
N ILE A 146 -5.13 -1.64 12.74
CA ILE A 146 -3.79 -1.26 12.24
C ILE A 146 -2.81 -0.97 13.38
N PRO A 147 -3.12 -0.14 14.40
CA PRO A 147 -2.21 0.06 15.51
C PRO A 147 -1.85 -1.22 16.27
N ILE A 148 -2.82 -2.10 16.52
CA ILE A 148 -2.57 -3.38 17.17
C ILE A 148 -1.70 -4.29 16.28
N TYR A 149 -2.01 -4.34 14.98
CA TYR A 149 -1.24 -5.13 14.01
C TYR A 149 0.21 -4.66 13.92
N ILE A 150 0.43 -3.34 13.81
CA ILE A 150 1.77 -2.72 13.79
C ILE A 150 2.50 -3.01 15.10
N TRP A 151 1.84 -2.91 16.24
CA TRP A 151 2.45 -3.22 17.53
C TRP A 151 2.95 -4.66 17.58
N ILE A 152 2.11 -5.62 17.21
CA ILE A 152 2.43 -7.05 17.29
C ILE A 152 3.50 -7.46 16.27
N ASN A 153 3.38 -7.01 15.01
CA ASN A 153 4.18 -7.54 13.90
C ASN A 153 5.37 -6.65 13.52
N LEU A 154 5.38 -5.40 13.97
CA LEU A 154 6.49 -4.48 13.72
C LEU A 154 7.19 -4.10 15.02
N LEU A 155 6.55 -3.32 15.89
CA LEU A 155 7.20 -2.67 17.02
C LEU A 155 7.76 -3.66 18.05
N SER A 156 7.05 -4.76 18.34
CA SER A 156 7.52 -5.77 19.28
C SER A 156 8.70 -6.62 18.75
N GLN A 157 9.01 -6.52 17.47
CA GLN A 157 10.01 -7.32 16.78
C GLN A 157 11.11 -6.47 16.11
N LEU A 158 11.23 -5.19 16.51
CA LEU A 158 12.28 -4.30 16.00
C LEU A 158 13.63 -4.70 16.57
N ASP A 159 14.61 -4.85 15.67
CA ASP A 159 16.02 -5.01 16.01
C ASP A 159 16.83 -3.84 15.43
N PHE A 160 17.06 -2.82 16.24
CA PHE A 160 17.77 -1.61 15.83
C PHE A 160 19.21 -1.85 15.39
N ALA A 161 19.81 -2.99 15.74
CA ALA A 161 21.14 -3.37 15.24
C ALA A 161 21.15 -3.52 13.70
N GLN A 162 19.99 -3.78 13.08
CA GLN A 162 19.84 -3.93 11.64
C GLN A 162 19.57 -2.61 10.90
N SER A 163 19.56 -1.46 11.58
CA SER A 163 19.24 -0.14 10.99
C SER A 163 20.20 0.28 9.86
N SER A 164 21.45 -0.12 9.94
CA SER A 164 22.49 0.17 8.94
C SER A 164 22.59 -0.87 7.81
N SER A 165 21.64 -1.81 7.74
CA SER A 165 21.68 -2.83 6.69
C SER A 165 21.34 -2.25 5.32
N LYS A 166 21.90 -2.86 4.26
CA LYS A 166 21.59 -2.46 2.88
C LYS A 166 20.11 -2.61 2.53
N ILE A 167 19.46 -3.66 3.05
CA ILE A 167 18.04 -3.90 2.81
C ILE A 167 17.20 -2.83 3.51
N SER A 168 17.50 -2.48 4.76
CA SER A 168 16.77 -1.44 5.50
C SER A 168 16.84 -0.10 4.77
N SER A 169 18.05 0.36 4.42
CA SER A 169 18.23 1.63 3.68
C SER A 169 17.59 1.59 2.29
N ALA A 170 17.66 0.46 1.59
CA ALA A 170 17.02 0.30 0.29
C ALA A 170 15.49 0.39 0.38
N VAL A 171 14.86 -0.19 1.41
CA VAL A 171 13.41 -0.06 1.64
C VAL A 171 13.03 1.40 1.84
N VAL A 172 13.74 2.14 2.70
CA VAL A 172 13.46 3.57 2.95
C VAL A 172 13.58 4.39 1.68
N VAL A 173 14.72 4.28 0.97
CA VAL A 173 14.98 5.04 -0.27
C VAL A 173 13.96 4.69 -1.35
N ALA A 174 13.72 3.39 -1.57
CA ALA A 174 12.79 2.93 -2.59
C ALA A 174 11.37 3.43 -2.32
N ARG A 175 10.90 3.40 -1.08
CA ARG A 175 9.55 3.87 -0.74
C ARG A 175 9.43 5.37 -0.85
N VAL A 176 10.27 6.12 -0.13
CA VAL A 176 10.14 7.58 -0.07
C VAL A 176 10.38 8.20 -1.45
N ILE A 177 11.49 7.89 -2.09
CA ILE A 177 11.82 8.46 -3.40
C ILE A 177 11.01 7.81 -4.51
N GLY A 178 10.91 6.49 -4.52
CA GLY A 178 10.24 5.75 -5.59
C GLY A 178 8.75 6.06 -5.70
N LYS A 179 8.02 6.13 -4.57
CA LYS A 179 6.60 6.50 -4.57
C LYS A 179 6.39 7.93 -5.07
N VAL A 180 7.13 8.88 -4.52
CA VAL A 180 7.01 10.29 -4.91
C VAL A 180 7.33 10.48 -6.39
N VAL A 181 8.46 9.96 -6.84
CA VAL A 181 8.88 10.09 -8.25
C VAL A 181 7.93 9.32 -9.16
N GLY A 182 7.61 8.07 -8.83
CA GLY A 182 6.76 7.22 -9.67
C GLY A 182 5.36 7.81 -9.88
N ILE A 183 4.69 8.22 -8.80
CA ILE A 183 3.34 8.79 -8.87
C ILE A 183 3.34 10.14 -9.58
N SER A 184 4.28 11.03 -9.21
CA SER A 184 4.33 12.39 -9.77
C SER A 184 4.72 12.40 -11.25
N LEU A 185 5.71 11.57 -11.62
CA LEU A 185 6.14 11.44 -13.01
C LEU A 185 5.04 10.84 -13.88
N ALA A 186 4.36 9.81 -13.40
CA ALA A 186 3.22 9.23 -14.13
C ALA A 186 2.10 10.25 -14.31
N ALA A 187 1.71 10.97 -13.25
CA ALA A 187 0.70 12.01 -13.35
C ALA A 187 1.08 13.08 -14.36
N TYR A 188 2.33 13.56 -14.35
CA TYR A 188 2.84 14.55 -15.29
C TYR A 188 2.83 14.02 -16.74
N LEU A 189 3.40 12.83 -16.97
CA LEU A 189 3.47 12.26 -18.33
C LEU A 189 2.09 11.94 -18.89
N LEU A 190 1.23 11.33 -18.10
CA LEU A 190 -0.12 10.97 -18.54
C LEU A 190 -0.96 12.20 -18.87
N THR A 191 -0.90 13.25 -18.05
CA THR A 191 -1.64 14.49 -18.33
C THR A 191 -1.04 15.30 -19.47
N ARG A 192 0.27 15.18 -19.74
CA ARG A 192 0.95 15.89 -20.82
C ARG A 192 0.80 15.22 -22.18
N PHE A 193 0.85 13.88 -22.22
CA PHE A 193 0.94 13.11 -23.47
C PHE A 193 -0.32 12.32 -23.81
N THR A 194 -1.33 12.30 -22.92
CA THR A 194 -2.61 11.62 -23.16
C THR A 194 -3.78 12.56 -22.98
N SER A 195 -4.98 12.10 -23.29
CA SER A 195 -6.24 12.83 -23.04
C SER A 195 -6.71 12.75 -21.57
N LEU A 196 -5.94 12.11 -20.69
CA LEU A 196 -6.25 12.03 -19.27
C LEU A 196 -5.97 13.37 -18.60
N SER A 197 -6.87 13.81 -17.74
CA SER A 197 -6.72 15.04 -16.97
C SER A 197 -6.78 14.77 -15.47
N LEU A 198 -6.08 15.60 -14.70
CA LEU A 198 -6.26 15.59 -13.26
C LEU A 198 -7.71 15.94 -12.90
N PRO A 199 -8.25 15.40 -11.80
CA PRO A 199 -9.53 15.84 -11.26
C PRO A 199 -9.60 17.37 -11.14
N LEU A 200 -10.81 17.94 -11.30
CA LEU A 200 -11.01 19.38 -11.16
C LEU A 200 -10.45 19.87 -9.82
N ASN A 201 -9.70 20.97 -9.88
CA ASN A 201 -9.03 21.60 -8.75
C ASN A 201 -7.88 20.80 -8.09
N LEU A 202 -7.34 19.77 -8.75
CA LEU A 202 -6.14 19.07 -8.29
C LEU A 202 -4.91 19.58 -9.07
N GLU A 203 -3.92 20.08 -8.35
CA GLU A 203 -2.67 20.55 -8.93
C GLU A 203 -1.57 19.49 -8.87
N LEU A 204 -0.63 19.53 -9.82
CA LEU A 204 0.50 18.56 -9.86
C LEU A 204 1.35 18.60 -8.57
N ARG A 205 1.51 19.76 -7.94
CA ARG A 205 2.21 19.89 -6.66
C ARG A 205 1.50 19.14 -5.52
N GLU A 206 0.16 19.06 -5.56
CA GLU A 206 -0.63 18.29 -4.60
C GLU A 206 -0.46 16.79 -4.83
N VAL A 207 -0.27 16.36 -6.10
CA VAL A 207 0.06 14.98 -6.44
C VAL A 207 1.42 14.56 -5.86
N VAL A 208 2.40 15.46 -5.82
CA VAL A 208 3.67 15.21 -5.11
C VAL A 208 3.42 14.92 -3.62
N GLY A 209 2.56 15.71 -2.97
CA GLY A 209 2.13 15.46 -1.59
C GLY A 209 1.42 14.11 -1.42
N VAL A 210 0.58 13.72 -2.39
CA VAL A 210 -0.02 12.37 -2.43
C VAL A 210 1.06 11.30 -2.52
N GLY A 211 2.12 11.50 -3.30
CA GLY A 211 3.26 10.59 -3.41
C GLY A 211 3.95 10.33 -2.07
N PHE A 212 4.13 11.36 -1.24
CA PHE A 212 4.66 11.22 0.12
C PHE A 212 3.70 10.42 1.02
N LEU A 213 2.41 10.72 0.99
CA LEU A 213 1.41 9.98 1.77
C LEU A 213 1.29 8.52 1.32
N ALA A 214 1.40 8.27 0.02
CA ALA A 214 1.42 6.92 -0.54
C ALA A 214 2.66 6.11 -0.14
N GLY A 215 3.75 6.77 0.27
CA GLY A 215 4.91 6.11 0.88
C GLY A 215 4.59 5.46 2.23
N MET A 216 3.54 5.92 2.93
CA MET A 216 3.09 5.33 4.20
C MET A 216 2.38 4.00 3.93
N GLY A 217 3.05 2.88 4.14
CA GLY A 217 2.46 1.56 3.95
C GLY A 217 3.13 0.54 4.85
N LEU A 218 2.50 0.16 5.93
CA LEU A 218 3.05 -0.76 6.91
C LEU A 218 2.38 -2.12 6.87
N THR A 219 1.04 -2.17 6.91
CA THR A 219 0.29 -3.41 7.11
C THR A 219 0.45 -4.40 5.96
N VAL A 220 0.15 -3.98 4.73
CA VAL A 220 0.31 -4.84 3.54
C VAL A 220 1.79 -5.20 3.33
N SER A 221 2.70 -4.27 3.57
CA SER A 221 4.14 -4.50 3.43
C SER A 221 4.67 -5.55 4.40
N ILE A 222 4.20 -5.56 5.65
CA ILE A 222 4.57 -6.59 6.64
C ILE A 222 4.03 -7.95 6.20
N VAL A 223 2.76 -8.02 5.75
CA VAL A 223 2.17 -9.27 5.24
C VAL A 223 2.98 -9.81 4.06
N ILE A 224 3.35 -8.93 3.11
CA ILE A 224 4.19 -9.33 1.98
C ILE A 224 5.57 -9.83 2.46
N ALA A 225 6.20 -9.14 3.42
CA ALA A 225 7.47 -9.57 3.98
C ALA A 225 7.38 -10.97 4.59
N GLU A 226 6.35 -11.24 5.37
CA GLU A 226 6.12 -12.56 6.00
C GLU A 226 5.84 -13.68 4.99
N ILE A 227 5.20 -13.37 3.86
CA ILE A 227 4.94 -14.33 2.79
C ILE A 227 6.19 -14.60 1.95
N THR A 228 7.00 -13.57 1.68
CA THR A 228 8.03 -13.63 0.65
C THR A 228 9.43 -13.90 1.18
N LEU A 229 9.69 -13.56 2.45
CA LEU A 229 11.00 -13.69 3.08
C LEU A 229 11.01 -14.92 3.99
N THR A 230 11.99 -15.78 3.76
CA THR A 230 12.16 -17.03 4.55
C THR A 230 13.19 -16.89 5.66
N THR A 231 14.07 -15.89 5.58
CA THR A 231 15.15 -15.67 6.54
C THR A 231 14.75 -14.64 7.59
N SER A 232 14.87 -15.00 8.86
CA SER A 232 14.56 -14.11 9.99
C SER A 232 15.40 -12.82 9.97
N ALA A 233 16.66 -12.90 9.51
CA ALA A 233 17.54 -11.74 9.38
C ALA A 233 17.03 -10.73 8.34
N GLU A 234 16.62 -11.18 7.15
CA GLU A 234 16.05 -10.28 6.13
C GLU A 234 14.73 -9.65 6.60
N LEU A 235 13.91 -10.44 7.31
CA LEU A 235 12.66 -9.95 7.86
C LEU A 235 12.89 -8.84 8.91
N ALA A 236 13.89 -9.00 9.79
CA ALA A 236 14.27 -7.97 10.76
C ALA A 236 14.78 -6.70 10.06
N GLN A 237 15.60 -6.82 9.02
CA GLN A 237 16.10 -5.69 8.22
C GLN A 237 14.98 -4.94 7.51
N VAL A 238 14.02 -5.66 6.94
CA VAL A 238 12.85 -5.09 6.28
C VAL A 238 11.96 -4.35 7.30
N ARG A 239 11.70 -4.94 8.46
CA ARG A 239 10.90 -4.29 9.52
C ARG A 239 11.49 -2.95 9.95
N ILE A 240 12.81 -2.88 10.14
CA ILE A 240 13.50 -1.62 10.42
C ILE A 240 13.36 -0.63 9.26
N GLY A 241 13.53 -1.07 8.03
CA GLY A 241 13.32 -0.23 6.85
C GLY A 241 11.90 0.32 6.77
N LEU A 242 10.88 -0.50 7.06
CA LEU A 242 9.49 -0.08 7.10
C LEU A 242 9.19 0.90 8.23
N PHE A 243 9.85 0.76 9.37
CA PHE A 243 9.69 1.68 10.50
C PHE A 243 10.18 3.09 10.18
N PHE A 244 11.26 3.22 9.39
CA PHE A 244 11.84 4.51 9.02
C PHE A 244 11.30 5.09 7.70
N ALA A 245 10.56 4.31 6.91
CA ALA A 245 9.98 4.74 5.64
C ALA A 245 8.62 5.43 5.80
#